data_645fcb1566248a20e8fb06d1284cc96b
#
_entry.id   645fcb1566248a20e8fb06d1284cc96b
#
_cell.length_a   1.000
_cell.length_b   1.000
_cell.length_c   1.000
_cell.angle_alpha   90.00
_cell.angle_beta   90.00
_cell.angle_gamma   90.00
#
_symmetry.space_group_name_H-M   'P 1'
#
loop_
_entity.id
_entity.type
_entity.pdbx_description
1 polymer ?
#
loop_
_entity_poly.entity_id
_entity_poly.type
_entity_poly.pdbx_seq_one_letter_code
_entity_poly.pdbx_strand_id
1 'polypeptide(L)'
;MAVHGTVVAGFEGVREEFAAFLAAEEHEPGAQLVVYRGGERVVDLWSQGVGADSLLGVFSSTKGAAYLVTALLVQDGLLDLDRTVASYWPDFAAQDKGGVTLRELLAHRAGVIGLDAGFTARELADDRALAARLAGQRPFWQPGRFFGYHALVIGALVGEVVFRATGRTLQAWYEERVRAPYGLDLWLGLPESEEPRFLGTQPMLPTPAQAAEIEASAASPFGLGGIAFNEHAPGNAELYEFPNSRAVRAGGQASAGGLGTARGLAGLYAAAAFGLDGREPLLQPDTAAEFARIHSEGKDLVGGGPKAYGLGFQSYGPQ
;
A
#
# COMPACT_ATOMS: atom_id res chain seq x y z
N MET A 1 -23.90 -4.34 -18.25
CA MET A 1 -22.53 -4.86 -18.39
C MET A 1 -22.48 -6.32 -17.94
N ALA A 2 -21.76 -7.21 -18.65
CA ALA A 2 -21.69 -8.61 -18.26
C ALA A 2 -20.74 -8.80 -17.07
N VAL A 3 -21.20 -9.58 -16.07
CA VAL A 3 -20.40 -10.00 -14.91
C VAL A 3 -20.05 -11.48 -15.06
N HIS A 4 -18.77 -11.76 -15.05
CA HIS A 4 -18.20 -13.10 -15.17
C HIS A 4 -17.76 -13.62 -13.79
N GLY A 5 -17.45 -14.92 -13.71
CA GLY A 5 -16.89 -15.54 -12.51
C GLY A 5 -17.91 -16.36 -11.72
N THR A 6 -17.60 -16.61 -10.45
CA THR A 6 -18.38 -17.51 -9.59
C THR A 6 -18.66 -16.90 -8.21
N VAL A 7 -19.78 -17.32 -7.62
CA VAL A 7 -20.09 -17.12 -6.20
C VAL A 7 -20.54 -18.45 -5.62
N VAL A 8 -20.23 -18.72 -4.37
CA VAL A 8 -20.75 -19.90 -3.67
C VAL A 8 -22.17 -19.66 -3.19
N ALA A 9 -22.93 -20.74 -2.91
CA ALA A 9 -24.29 -20.65 -2.41
C ALA A 9 -24.37 -19.76 -1.14
N GLY A 10 -25.35 -18.84 -1.13
CA GLY A 10 -25.56 -17.85 -0.08
C GLY A 10 -24.82 -16.51 -0.30
N PHE A 11 -24.07 -16.35 -1.41
CA PHE A 11 -23.39 -15.09 -1.79
C PHE A 11 -23.93 -14.52 -3.12
N GLU A 12 -25.07 -15.00 -3.62
CA GLU A 12 -25.66 -14.58 -4.90
C GLU A 12 -25.92 -13.08 -4.93
N GLY A 13 -26.38 -12.49 -3.81
CA GLY A 13 -26.61 -11.06 -3.66
C GLY A 13 -25.37 -10.20 -3.90
N VAL A 14 -24.16 -10.73 -3.65
CA VAL A 14 -22.91 -10.00 -3.95
C VAL A 14 -22.72 -9.81 -5.45
N ARG A 15 -23.10 -10.82 -6.26
CA ARG A 15 -23.07 -10.70 -7.73
C ARG A 15 -24.06 -9.64 -8.22
N GLU A 16 -25.27 -9.62 -7.63
CA GLU A 16 -26.32 -8.66 -7.98
C GLU A 16 -25.88 -7.23 -7.67
N GLU A 17 -25.33 -7.00 -6.48
CA GLU A 17 -24.77 -5.70 -6.07
C GLU A 17 -23.58 -5.25 -6.94
N PHE A 18 -22.68 -6.17 -7.26
CA PHE A 18 -21.56 -5.88 -8.15
C PHE A 18 -22.04 -5.48 -9.55
N ALA A 19 -23.05 -6.18 -10.08
CA ALA A 19 -23.66 -5.85 -11.36
C ALA A 19 -24.38 -4.49 -11.32
N ALA A 20 -25.08 -4.18 -10.23
CA ALA A 20 -25.75 -2.90 -10.03
C ALA A 20 -24.75 -1.75 -9.94
N PHE A 21 -23.65 -1.94 -9.19
CA PHE A 21 -22.55 -0.96 -9.10
C PHE A 21 -21.97 -0.65 -10.49
N LEU A 22 -21.63 -1.69 -11.28
CA LEU A 22 -21.12 -1.51 -12.64
C LEU A 22 -22.10 -0.82 -13.59
N ALA A 23 -23.40 -1.07 -13.41
CA ALA A 23 -24.44 -0.45 -14.23
C ALA A 23 -24.71 1.02 -13.88
N ALA A 24 -24.35 1.45 -12.68
CA ALA A 24 -24.49 2.83 -12.23
C ALA A 24 -23.37 3.75 -12.73
N GLU A 25 -22.26 3.18 -13.21
CA GLU A 25 -21.15 3.94 -13.78
C GLU A 25 -21.49 4.43 -15.20
N GLU A 26 -21.20 5.69 -15.50
CA GLU A 26 -21.44 6.28 -16.82
C GLU A 26 -20.48 5.73 -17.89
N HIS A 27 -19.29 5.32 -17.47
CA HIS A 27 -18.25 4.73 -18.33
C HIS A 27 -18.07 3.26 -17.95
N GLU A 28 -17.74 2.41 -18.92
CA GLU A 28 -17.53 0.98 -18.68
C GLU A 28 -16.32 0.74 -17.76
N PRO A 29 -16.49 0.53 -16.43
CA PRO A 29 -15.40 0.32 -15.53
C PRO A 29 -14.84 -1.10 -15.67
N GLY A 30 -13.50 -1.20 -15.71
CA GLY A 30 -12.80 -2.45 -15.51
C GLY A 30 -12.73 -2.75 -14.01
N ALA A 31 -13.39 -3.80 -13.53
CA ALA A 31 -13.39 -4.14 -12.11
C ALA A 31 -13.28 -5.64 -11.85
N GLN A 32 -12.64 -5.97 -10.74
CA GLN A 32 -12.56 -7.32 -10.19
C GLN A 32 -12.98 -7.28 -8.73
N LEU A 33 -13.69 -8.32 -8.26
CA LEU A 33 -14.14 -8.47 -6.87
C LEU A 33 -13.86 -9.88 -6.40
N VAL A 34 -13.09 -10.02 -5.32
CA VAL A 34 -12.81 -11.32 -4.70
C VAL A 34 -13.03 -11.22 -3.19
N VAL A 35 -13.69 -12.24 -2.64
CA VAL A 35 -13.90 -12.36 -1.19
C VAL A 35 -13.44 -13.73 -0.71
N TYR A 36 -12.64 -13.72 0.36
CA TYR A 36 -12.30 -14.90 1.15
C TYR A 36 -13.06 -14.88 2.49
N ARG A 37 -13.51 -16.04 2.91
CA ARG A 37 -14.10 -16.27 4.23
C ARG A 37 -13.41 -17.45 4.88
N GLY A 38 -12.69 -17.22 5.98
CA GLY A 38 -11.97 -18.28 6.70
C GLY A 38 -10.95 -19.04 5.83
N GLY A 39 -10.27 -18.35 4.91
CA GLY A 39 -9.31 -18.96 4.00
C GLY A 39 -9.90 -19.55 2.71
N GLU A 40 -11.22 -19.62 2.58
CA GLU A 40 -11.91 -20.11 1.38
C GLU A 40 -12.40 -18.95 0.50
N ARG A 41 -12.20 -19.05 -0.81
CA ARG A 41 -12.67 -18.06 -1.77
C ARG A 41 -14.16 -18.28 -2.06
N VAL A 42 -15.00 -17.35 -1.59
CA VAL A 42 -16.47 -17.43 -1.70
C VAL A 42 -17.05 -16.56 -2.82
N VAL A 43 -16.32 -15.53 -3.27
CA VAL A 43 -16.69 -14.68 -4.41
C VAL A 43 -15.47 -14.48 -5.29
N ASP A 44 -15.67 -14.55 -6.60
CA ASP A 44 -14.63 -14.34 -7.61
C ASP A 44 -15.29 -13.83 -8.88
N LEU A 45 -15.36 -12.51 -9.02
CA LEU A 45 -16.10 -11.82 -10.07
C LEU A 45 -15.23 -10.81 -10.82
N TRP A 46 -15.53 -10.60 -12.09
CA TRP A 46 -14.94 -9.53 -12.89
C TRP A 46 -15.91 -9.02 -13.96
N SER A 47 -15.75 -7.75 -14.34
CA SER A 47 -16.53 -7.10 -15.38
C SER A 47 -16.02 -7.45 -16.78
N GLN A 48 -16.85 -7.25 -17.78
CA GLN A 48 -16.44 -7.29 -19.19
C GLN A 48 -15.33 -6.25 -19.44
N GLY A 49 -14.30 -6.64 -20.20
CA GLY A 49 -13.15 -5.76 -20.50
C GLY A 49 -11.97 -5.92 -19.53
N VAL A 50 -12.18 -6.56 -18.37
CA VAL A 50 -11.13 -6.97 -17.44
C VAL A 50 -11.19 -8.46 -17.25
N GLY A 51 -10.11 -9.18 -17.55
CA GLY A 51 -10.04 -10.62 -17.27
C GLY A 51 -9.79 -10.89 -15.78
N ALA A 52 -10.09 -12.12 -15.35
CA ALA A 52 -9.78 -12.58 -13.99
C ALA A 52 -8.29 -12.45 -13.65
N ASP A 53 -7.42 -12.53 -14.66
CA ASP A 53 -5.98 -12.54 -14.55
C ASP A 53 -5.35 -11.19 -14.99
N SER A 54 -6.17 -10.17 -15.26
CA SER A 54 -5.68 -8.83 -15.58
C SER A 54 -5.02 -8.19 -14.38
N LEU A 55 -3.82 -7.66 -14.57
CA LEU A 55 -3.06 -6.94 -13.54
C LEU A 55 -3.41 -5.46 -13.57
N LEU A 56 -3.78 -4.94 -12.43
CA LEU A 56 -4.15 -3.55 -12.20
C LEU A 56 -3.20 -2.92 -11.18
N GLY A 57 -3.00 -1.59 -11.28
CA GLY A 57 -2.32 -0.85 -10.23
C GLY A 57 -3.12 -0.87 -8.93
N VAL A 58 -2.53 -1.40 -7.85
CA VAL A 58 -3.23 -1.50 -6.55
C VAL A 58 -2.91 -0.33 -5.62
N PHE A 59 -2.14 0.64 -6.08
CA PHE A 59 -1.78 1.86 -5.34
C PHE A 59 -1.41 1.54 -3.88
N SER A 60 -1.98 2.27 -2.93
CA SER A 60 -1.65 2.12 -1.50
C SER A 60 -2.00 0.78 -0.89
N SER A 61 -2.79 -0.08 -1.56
CA SER A 61 -2.95 -1.48 -1.13
C SER A 61 -1.62 -2.25 -1.19
N THR A 62 -0.64 -1.76 -1.96
CA THR A 62 0.77 -2.22 -1.96
C THR A 62 1.39 -2.28 -0.56
N LYS A 63 1.05 -1.29 0.29
CA LYS A 63 1.58 -1.21 1.66
C LYS A 63 1.28 -2.45 2.50
N GLY A 64 0.14 -3.11 2.24
CA GLY A 64 -0.20 -4.35 2.91
C GLY A 64 0.86 -5.43 2.75
N ALA A 65 1.43 -5.56 1.54
CA ALA A 65 2.53 -6.49 1.28
C ALA A 65 3.81 -6.08 2.03
N ALA A 66 4.15 -4.79 2.04
CA ALA A 66 5.32 -4.26 2.75
C ALA A 66 5.22 -4.48 4.27
N TYR A 67 4.06 -4.21 4.85
CA TYR A 67 3.83 -4.39 6.28
C TYR A 67 3.75 -5.87 6.68
N LEU A 68 3.22 -6.74 5.82
CA LEU A 68 3.23 -8.17 6.06
C LEU A 68 4.66 -8.73 6.10
N VAL A 69 5.53 -8.31 5.17
CA VAL A 69 6.97 -8.67 5.22
C VAL A 69 7.59 -8.18 6.54
N THR A 70 7.30 -6.94 6.93
CA THR A 70 7.82 -6.39 8.19
C THR A 70 7.33 -7.20 9.39
N ALA A 71 6.05 -7.59 9.42
CA ALA A 71 5.48 -8.43 10.47
C ALA A 71 6.16 -9.80 10.55
N LEU A 72 6.42 -10.44 9.42
CA LEU A 72 7.17 -11.70 9.36
C LEU A 72 8.60 -11.56 9.91
N LEU A 73 9.30 -10.47 9.57
CA LEU A 73 10.65 -10.23 10.05
C LEU A 73 10.68 -9.90 11.55
N VAL A 74 9.63 -9.27 12.08
CA VAL A 74 9.44 -9.10 13.54
C VAL A 74 9.18 -10.44 14.20
N GLN A 75 8.29 -11.25 13.64
CA GLN A 75 7.98 -12.61 14.11
C GLN A 75 9.22 -13.52 14.16
N ASP A 76 10.10 -13.39 13.17
CA ASP A 76 11.35 -14.14 13.06
C ASP A 76 12.47 -13.55 13.95
N GLY A 77 12.23 -12.44 14.67
CA GLY A 77 13.22 -11.77 15.53
C GLY A 77 14.32 -11.02 14.77
N LEU A 78 14.17 -10.82 13.45
CA LEU A 78 15.11 -10.06 12.64
C LEU A 78 14.90 -8.54 12.76
N LEU A 79 13.68 -8.13 13.09
CA LEU A 79 13.32 -6.74 13.41
C LEU A 79 12.70 -6.68 14.80
N ASP A 80 12.93 -5.57 15.47
CA ASP A 80 12.37 -5.26 16.78
C ASP A 80 11.62 -3.93 16.68
N LEU A 81 10.34 -3.95 17.02
CA LEU A 81 9.44 -2.79 16.92
C LEU A 81 9.89 -1.61 17.81
N ASP A 82 10.53 -1.89 18.93
CA ASP A 82 10.91 -0.90 19.94
C ASP A 82 12.34 -0.41 19.77
N ARG A 83 13.11 -1.00 18.84
CA ARG A 83 14.39 -0.45 18.43
C ARG A 83 14.21 0.77 17.54
N THR A 84 15.16 1.72 17.67
CA THR A 84 15.14 2.92 16.83
C THR A 84 15.51 2.58 15.38
N VAL A 85 14.88 3.28 14.43
CA VAL A 85 15.21 3.20 12.99
C VAL A 85 16.71 3.48 12.79
N ALA A 86 17.26 4.47 13.51
CA ALA A 86 18.67 4.83 13.47
C ALA A 86 19.61 3.70 13.90
N SER A 87 19.16 2.75 14.73
CA SER A 87 19.97 1.60 15.12
C SER A 87 20.19 0.59 13.99
N TYR A 88 19.30 0.56 13.00
CA TYR A 88 19.47 -0.18 11.76
C TYR A 88 20.11 0.67 10.66
N TRP A 89 19.70 1.92 10.59
CA TRP A 89 20.06 2.88 9.55
C TRP A 89 20.57 4.20 10.17
N PRO A 90 21.87 4.31 10.48
CA PRO A 90 22.44 5.42 11.23
C PRO A 90 22.18 6.81 10.60
N ASP A 91 22.19 6.90 9.26
CA ASP A 91 21.95 8.17 8.54
C ASP A 91 20.57 8.76 8.84
N PHE A 92 19.60 7.93 9.23
CA PHE A 92 18.25 8.38 9.61
C PHE A 92 18.24 9.25 10.87
N ALA A 93 19.28 9.18 11.71
CA ALA A 93 19.37 10.00 12.93
C ALA A 93 19.46 11.51 12.66
N ALA A 94 19.77 11.91 11.43
CA ALA A 94 19.86 13.31 11.04
C ALA A 94 18.56 14.08 11.35
N GLN A 95 18.68 15.38 11.63
CA GLN A 95 17.53 16.28 11.89
C GLN A 95 16.65 15.81 13.08
N ASP A 96 17.27 15.38 14.16
CA ASP A 96 16.64 14.97 15.42
C ASP A 96 15.67 13.76 15.31
N LYS A 97 15.87 12.89 14.27
CA LYS A 97 15.09 11.67 14.09
C LYS A 97 15.64 10.42 14.78
N GLY A 98 16.78 10.55 15.49
CA GLY A 98 17.48 9.40 16.07
C GLY A 98 16.69 8.57 17.08
N GLY A 99 15.67 9.16 17.71
CA GLY A 99 14.80 8.49 18.68
C GLY A 99 13.59 7.76 18.09
N VAL A 100 13.32 7.93 16.79
CA VAL A 100 12.14 7.30 16.14
C VAL A 100 12.28 5.79 16.16
N THR A 101 11.32 5.08 16.77
CA THR A 101 11.27 3.62 16.78
C THR A 101 10.65 3.07 15.48
N LEU A 102 10.91 1.78 15.19
CA LEU A 102 10.25 1.11 14.06
C LEU A 102 8.71 1.12 14.25
N ARG A 103 8.24 0.95 15.47
CA ARG A 103 6.83 1.06 15.84
C ARG A 103 6.24 2.40 15.45
N GLU A 104 6.90 3.50 15.79
CA GLU A 104 6.45 4.85 15.45
C GLU A 104 6.48 5.10 13.93
N LEU A 105 7.48 4.57 13.22
CA LEU A 105 7.53 4.65 11.76
C LEU A 105 6.32 3.93 11.13
N LEU A 106 6.05 2.69 11.53
CA LEU A 106 4.93 1.89 11.02
C LEU A 106 3.56 2.51 11.37
N ALA A 107 3.44 3.16 12.53
CA ALA A 107 2.23 3.86 12.97
C ALA A 107 2.09 5.29 12.39
N HIS A 108 2.85 5.63 11.35
CA HIS A 108 2.82 6.94 10.69
C HIS A 108 3.16 8.14 11.60
N ARG A 109 4.02 7.95 12.61
CA ARG A 109 4.38 8.97 13.60
C ARG A 109 5.74 9.62 13.37
N ALA A 110 6.51 9.16 12.39
CA ALA A 110 7.89 9.62 12.15
C ALA A 110 7.99 11.07 11.62
N GLY A 111 6.92 11.61 11.01
CA GLY A 111 6.91 12.96 10.47
C GLY A 111 7.67 13.15 9.15
N VAL A 112 8.20 12.08 8.55
CA VAL A 112 8.95 12.11 7.28
C VAL A 112 8.00 11.72 6.15
N ILE A 113 7.10 12.62 5.77
CA ILE A 113 6.01 12.34 4.80
C ILE A 113 6.40 12.60 3.34
N GLY A 114 7.54 13.22 3.09
CA GLY A 114 8.02 13.60 1.77
C GLY A 114 9.33 14.35 1.86
N LEU A 115 9.70 15.06 0.80
CA LEU A 115 10.89 15.91 0.71
C LEU A 115 10.47 17.36 0.49
N ASP A 116 11.14 18.32 1.12
CA ASP A 116 10.88 19.76 0.91
C ASP A 116 10.96 20.18 -0.57
N ALA A 117 11.90 19.57 -1.32
CA ALA A 117 12.07 19.83 -2.76
C ALA A 117 11.25 18.90 -3.67
N GLY A 118 10.50 17.96 -3.09
CA GLY A 118 9.86 16.89 -3.83
C GLY A 118 10.85 15.89 -4.44
N PHE A 119 10.32 14.98 -5.23
CA PHE A 119 11.07 13.95 -5.96
C PHE A 119 10.46 13.71 -7.34
N THR A 120 11.28 13.22 -8.26
CA THR A 120 10.87 12.86 -9.61
C THR A 120 10.21 11.48 -9.65
N ALA A 121 9.46 11.18 -10.72
CA ALA A 121 8.89 9.84 -10.94
C ALA A 121 9.97 8.74 -10.97
N ARG A 122 11.18 9.07 -11.48
CA ARG A 122 12.31 8.14 -11.51
C ARG A 122 12.81 7.82 -10.10
N GLU A 123 12.93 8.83 -9.23
CA GLU A 123 13.35 8.63 -7.84
C GLU A 123 12.28 7.87 -7.05
N LEU A 124 11.00 8.15 -7.32
CA LEU A 124 9.89 7.42 -6.71
C LEU A 124 9.88 5.93 -7.08
N ALA A 125 10.34 5.57 -8.28
CA ALA A 125 10.44 4.19 -8.73
C ALA A 125 11.58 3.39 -8.03
N ASP A 126 12.48 4.06 -7.32
CA ASP A 126 13.63 3.44 -6.62
C ASP A 126 13.57 3.76 -5.12
N ASP A 127 13.00 2.84 -4.35
CA ASP A 127 12.83 2.99 -2.90
C ASP A 127 14.14 3.30 -2.18
N ARG A 128 15.28 2.74 -2.61
CA ARG A 128 16.56 2.97 -1.96
C ARG A 128 17.15 4.35 -2.28
N ALA A 129 17.04 4.79 -3.52
CA ALA A 129 17.45 6.14 -3.90
C ALA A 129 16.60 7.19 -3.15
N LEU A 130 15.29 6.95 -3.05
CA LEU A 130 14.38 7.81 -2.29
C LEU A 130 14.71 7.81 -0.80
N ALA A 131 14.94 6.65 -0.19
CA ALA A 131 15.33 6.53 1.21
C ALA A 131 16.62 7.33 1.54
N ALA A 132 17.63 7.26 0.68
CA ALA A 132 18.88 8.01 0.87
C ALA A 132 18.65 9.53 0.97
N ARG A 133 17.67 10.08 0.22
CA ARG A 133 17.28 11.50 0.35
C ARG A 133 16.46 11.76 1.62
N LEU A 134 15.54 10.85 1.96
CA LEU A 134 14.69 10.96 3.15
C LEU A 134 15.49 10.91 4.46
N ALA A 135 16.64 10.25 4.47
CA ALA A 135 17.55 10.23 5.63
C ALA A 135 17.92 11.64 6.10
N GLY A 136 18.24 12.55 5.18
CA GLY A 136 18.59 13.95 5.48
C GLY A 136 17.40 14.89 5.67
N GLN A 137 16.17 14.45 5.35
CA GLN A 137 14.97 15.29 5.45
C GLN A 137 14.61 15.58 6.91
N ARG A 138 14.34 16.82 7.24
CA ARG A 138 13.76 17.18 8.54
C ARG A 138 12.32 16.65 8.64
N PRO A 139 11.87 16.23 9.81
CA PRO A 139 10.47 15.83 9.97
C PRO A 139 9.57 17.07 9.87
N PHE A 140 8.36 16.90 9.31
CA PHE A 140 7.34 17.95 9.18
C PHE A 140 6.59 18.23 10.50
N TRP A 141 6.76 17.36 11.48
CA TRP A 141 6.35 17.55 12.89
C TRP A 141 7.28 16.79 13.80
N GLN A 142 7.22 17.09 15.10
CA GLN A 142 8.02 16.37 16.09
C GLN A 142 7.63 14.89 16.11
N PRO A 143 8.55 13.98 15.79
CA PRO A 143 8.30 12.54 15.80
C PRO A 143 7.67 12.07 17.12
N GLY A 144 6.77 11.09 17.02
CA GLY A 144 6.07 10.53 18.18
C GLY A 144 4.91 11.39 18.71
N ARG A 145 4.87 12.70 18.46
CA ARG A 145 3.86 13.61 19.02
C ARG A 145 2.54 13.62 18.25
N PHE A 146 2.63 13.53 16.93
CA PHE A 146 1.51 13.53 16.00
C PHE A 146 1.65 12.37 15.03
N PHE A 147 0.61 12.16 14.23
CA PHE A 147 0.67 11.22 13.12
C PHE A 147 0.03 11.81 11.86
N GLY A 148 0.42 11.26 10.73
CA GLY A 148 -0.12 11.64 9.42
C GLY A 148 0.36 10.65 8.36
N TYR A 149 -0.49 10.36 7.42
CA TYR A 149 -0.27 9.32 6.42
C TYR A 149 0.99 9.56 5.58
N HIS A 150 1.97 8.66 5.67
CA HIS A 150 3.19 8.70 4.85
C HIS A 150 2.87 8.06 3.48
N ALA A 151 2.23 8.84 2.59
CA ALA A 151 1.56 8.31 1.39
C ALA A 151 2.50 7.58 0.42
N LEU A 152 3.55 8.26 -0.08
CA LEU A 152 4.41 7.74 -1.14
C LEU A 152 5.79 7.27 -0.66
N VAL A 153 6.16 7.58 0.59
CA VAL A 153 7.53 7.38 1.06
C VAL A 153 7.69 6.26 2.10
N ILE A 154 6.59 5.75 2.69
CA ILE A 154 6.68 4.76 3.77
C ILE A 154 7.36 3.47 3.31
N GLY A 155 7.12 3.03 2.06
CA GLY A 155 7.76 1.84 1.50
C GLY A 155 9.27 1.99 1.39
N ALA A 156 9.75 3.16 0.98
CA ALA A 156 11.18 3.46 0.94
C ALA A 156 11.81 3.46 2.35
N LEU A 157 11.14 4.08 3.33
CA LEU A 157 11.62 4.13 4.71
C LEU A 157 11.69 2.74 5.35
N VAL A 158 10.61 1.96 5.25
CA VAL A 158 10.54 0.59 5.80
C VAL A 158 11.47 -0.35 5.02
N GLY A 159 11.50 -0.22 3.69
CA GLY A 159 12.35 -1.02 2.81
C GLY A 159 13.84 -0.84 3.12
N GLU A 160 14.28 0.39 3.43
CA GLU A 160 15.68 0.62 3.83
C GLU A 160 15.99 0.03 5.21
N VAL A 161 15.07 0.10 6.19
CA VAL A 161 15.24 -0.59 7.48
C VAL A 161 15.38 -2.10 7.27
N VAL A 162 14.51 -2.71 6.47
CA VAL A 162 14.58 -4.13 6.12
C VAL A 162 15.93 -4.47 5.48
N PHE A 163 16.37 -3.66 4.50
CA PHE A 163 17.65 -3.89 3.83
C PHE A 163 18.84 -3.78 4.78
N ARG A 164 18.88 -2.77 5.64
CA ARG A 164 19.97 -2.57 6.61
C ARG A 164 20.02 -3.67 7.66
N ALA A 165 18.87 -4.17 8.08
CA ALA A 165 18.80 -5.26 9.06
C ALA A 165 19.17 -6.62 8.49
N THR A 166 18.85 -6.88 7.20
CA THR A 166 18.90 -8.24 6.65
C THR A 166 19.82 -8.42 5.45
N GLY A 167 20.31 -7.34 4.84
CA GLY A 167 21.08 -7.36 3.59
C GLY A 167 20.25 -7.65 2.33
N ARG A 168 18.91 -7.78 2.46
CA ARG A 168 18.00 -8.12 1.36
C ARG A 168 16.88 -7.07 1.24
N THR A 169 16.43 -6.83 0.02
CA THR A 169 15.34 -5.88 -0.22
C THR A 169 14.00 -6.43 0.27
N LEU A 170 13.07 -5.53 0.59
CA LEU A 170 11.71 -5.87 0.96
C LEU A 170 11.01 -6.69 -0.14
N GLN A 171 11.22 -6.31 -1.41
CA GLN A 171 10.69 -7.02 -2.57
C GLN A 171 11.19 -8.47 -2.65
N ALA A 172 12.48 -8.71 -2.36
CA ALA A 172 13.05 -10.05 -2.35
C ALA A 172 12.48 -10.91 -1.21
N TRP A 173 12.25 -10.33 -0.04
CA TRP A 173 11.58 -11.00 1.07
C TRP A 173 10.13 -11.33 0.74
N TYR A 174 9.41 -10.36 0.13
CA TYR A 174 8.02 -10.56 -0.30
C TYR A 174 7.91 -11.70 -1.31
N GLU A 175 8.75 -11.71 -2.33
CA GLU A 175 8.77 -12.76 -3.35
C GLU A 175 8.97 -14.14 -2.74
N GLU A 176 9.99 -14.30 -1.91
CA GLU A 176 10.40 -15.59 -1.36
C GLU A 176 9.46 -16.12 -0.28
N ARG A 177 9.00 -15.23 0.62
CA ARG A 177 8.25 -15.65 1.82
C ARG A 177 6.74 -15.58 1.65
N VAL A 178 6.26 -14.78 0.70
CA VAL A 178 4.84 -14.47 0.55
C VAL A 178 4.32 -14.82 -0.83
N ARG A 179 4.79 -14.11 -1.86
CA ARG A 179 4.20 -14.24 -3.20
C ARG A 179 4.35 -15.64 -3.78
N ALA A 180 5.57 -16.13 -3.92
CA ALA A 180 5.85 -17.41 -4.59
C ALA A 180 5.28 -18.62 -3.83
N PRO A 181 5.42 -18.74 -2.49
CA PRO A 181 4.86 -19.88 -1.77
C PRO A 181 3.34 -19.99 -1.84
N TYR A 182 2.62 -18.87 -1.92
CA TYR A 182 1.16 -18.85 -1.97
C TYR A 182 0.60 -18.62 -3.37
N GLY A 183 1.48 -18.54 -4.39
CA GLY A 183 1.07 -18.32 -5.78
C GLY A 183 0.26 -17.02 -5.97
N LEU A 184 0.57 -15.96 -5.18
CA LEU A 184 -0.20 -14.74 -5.19
C LEU A 184 0.08 -13.93 -6.46
N ASP A 185 -0.98 -13.54 -7.12
CA ASP A 185 -0.90 -12.67 -8.29
C ASP A 185 -0.96 -11.18 -7.85
N LEU A 186 -0.02 -10.84 -6.98
CA LEU A 186 0.25 -9.48 -6.48
C LEU A 186 1.77 -9.29 -6.48
N TRP A 187 2.25 -8.33 -7.24
CA TRP A 187 3.65 -8.14 -7.58
C TRP A 187 4.23 -6.87 -6.98
N LEU A 188 5.36 -6.99 -6.32
CA LEU A 188 6.27 -5.89 -5.99
C LEU A 188 7.50 -5.99 -6.91
N GLY A 189 7.39 -5.42 -8.10
CA GLY A 189 8.32 -5.60 -9.21
C GLY A 189 7.78 -6.60 -10.23
N LEU A 190 7.11 -6.08 -11.26
CA LEU A 190 6.51 -6.89 -12.32
C LEU A 190 7.60 -7.36 -13.29
N PRO A 191 7.79 -8.69 -13.49
CA PRO A 191 8.69 -9.19 -14.50
C PRO A 191 8.14 -8.89 -15.90
N GLU A 192 9.02 -8.78 -16.89
CA GLU A 192 8.65 -8.44 -18.27
C GLU A 192 7.68 -9.46 -18.89
N SER A 193 7.78 -10.73 -18.50
CA SER A 193 6.88 -11.79 -18.94
C SER A 193 5.42 -11.56 -18.57
N GLU A 194 5.15 -10.80 -17.51
CA GLU A 194 3.80 -10.51 -16.99
C GLU A 194 3.21 -9.19 -17.53
N GLU A 195 4.02 -8.36 -18.20
CA GLU A 195 3.57 -7.08 -18.78
C GLU A 195 2.36 -7.22 -19.72
N PRO A 196 2.21 -8.28 -20.53
CA PRO A 196 1.03 -8.43 -21.38
C PRO A 196 -0.31 -8.52 -20.63
N ARG A 197 -0.27 -8.81 -19.33
CA ARG A 197 -1.47 -8.89 -18.47
C ARG A 197 -1.83 -7.55 -17.85
N PHE A 198 -0.92 -6.57 -17.88
CA PHE A 198 -1.15 -5.26 -17.29
C PHE A 198 -2.16 -4.46 -18.08
N LEU A 199 -3.18 -3.96 -17.41
CA LEU A 199 -4.12 -2.98 -17.94
C LEU A 199 -3.79 -1.60 -17.37
N GLY A 200 -3.56 -0.63 -18.27
CA GLY A 200 -3.25 0.74 -17.89
C GLY A 200 -4.36 1.38 -17.06
N THR A 201 -3.96 2.06 -16.00
CA THR A 201 -4.87 2.85 -15.19
C THR A 201 -5.35 4.05 -16.00
N GLN A 202 -6.66 4.30 -15.99
CA GLN A 202 -7.29 5.41 -16.67
C GLN A 202 -7.48 6.59 -15.72
N PRO A 203 -7.49 7.84 -16.22
CA PRO A 203 -7.87 8.98 -15.40
C PRO A 203 -9.32 8.84 -14.93
N MET A 204 -9.61 9.39 -13.75
CA MET A 204 -10.99 9.55 -13.31
C MET A 204 -11.72 10.53 -14.24
N LEU A 205 -12.94 10.19 -14.63
CA LEU A 205 -13.83 11.04 -15.41
C LEU A 205 -14.98 11.50 -14.50
N PRO A 206 -14.79 12.58 -13.73
CA PRO A 206 -15.76 13.02 -12.75
C PRO A 206 -17.00 13.62 -13.43
N THR A 207 -18.17 13.36 -12.86
CA THR A 207 -19.37 14.14 -13.20
C THR A 207 -19.16 15.60 -12.80
N PRO A 208 -19.94 16.56 -13.35
CA PRO A 208 -19.83 17.98 -12.96
C PRO A 208 -19.95 18.22 -11.46
N ALA A 209 -20.79 17.44 -10.74
CA ALA A 209 -20.95 17.54 -9.30
C ALA A 209 -19.68 17.05 -8.57
N GLN A 210 -19.12 15.91 -8.96
CA GLN A 210 -17.87 15.38 -8.40
C GLN A 210 -16.68 16.31 -8.70
N ALA A 211 -16.62 16.90 -9.91
CA ALA A 211 -15.58 17.86 -10.26
C ALA A 211 -15.63 19.09 -9.35
N ALA A 212 -16.83 19.62 -9.07
CA ALA A 212 -17.02 20.75 -8.17
C ALA A 212 -16.63 20.40 -6.71
N GLU A 213 -16.94 19.19 -6.24
CA GLU A 213 -16.52 18.72 -4.92
C GLU A 213 -14.99 18.57 -4.81
N ILE A 214 -14.34 18.01 -5.85
CA ILE A 214 -12.89 17.89 -5.92
C ILE A 214 -12.25 19.27 -5.86
N GLU A 215 -12.74 20.22 -6.66
CA GLU A 215 -12.22 21.60 -6.67
C GLU A 215 -12.43 22.28 -5.30
N ALA A 216 -13.61 22.13 -4.69
CA ALA A 216 -13.92 22.71 -3.38
C ALA A 216 -13.09 22.09 -2.24
N SER A 217 -12.68 20.81 -2.37
CA SER A 217 -11.86 20.09 -1.40
C SER A 217 -10.35 20.16 -1.69
N ALA A 218 -9.93 20.80 -2.80
CA ALA A 218 -8.54 20.87 -3.19
C ALA A 218 -7.69 21.52 -2.09
N ALA A 219 -6.76 20.73 -1.55
CA ALA A 219 -5.82 21.22 -0.55
C ALA A 219 -4.65 21.93 -1.25
N SER A 220 -3.96 22.80 -0.49
CA SER A 220 -2.74 23.41 -1.02
C SER A 220 -1.69 22.33 -1.34
N PRO A 221 -1.07 22.34 -2.54
CA PRO A 221 0.03 21.44 -2.85
C PRO A 221 1.23 21.59 -1.90
N PHE A 222 1.35 22.74 -1.22
CA PHE A 222 2.38 23.00 -0.21
C PHE A 222 1.91 22.68 1.23
N GLY A 223 0.68 22.20 1.41
CA GLY A 223 0.21 21.65 2.66
C GLY A 223 0.78 20.25 2.92
N LEU A 224 0.57 19.71 4.13
CA LEU A 224 1.08 18.37 4.47
C LEU A 224 0.55 17.28 3.54
N GLY A 225 -0.71 17.38 3.08
CA GLY A 225 -1.28 16.49 2.07
C GLY A 225 -0.52 16.58 0.74
N GLY A 226 -0.37 17.78 0.19
CA GLY A 226 0.34 17.99 -1.07
C GLY A 226 1.80 17.52 -1.01
N ILE A 227 2.48 17.72 0.12
CA ILE A 227 3.85 17.20 0.34
C ILE A 227 3.86 15.67 0.37
N ALA A 228 2.93 15.04 1.08
CA ALA A 228 2.86 13.59 1.20
C ALA A 228 2.56 12.89 -0.14
N PHE A 229 1.81 13.55 -1.03
CA PHE A 229 1.51 13.10 -2.40
C PHE A 229 2.44 13.71 -3.46
N ASN A 230 3.45 14.48 -3.03
CA ASN A 230 4.46 15.10 -3.91
C ASN A 230 3.88 16.14 -4.90
N GLU A 231 2.70 16.68 -4.64
CA GLU A 231 1.99 17.61 -5.53
C GLU A 231 2.73 18.95 -5.73
N HIS A 232 3.57 19.33 -4.75
CA HIS A 232 4.39 20.56 -4.79
C HIS A 232 5.62 20.44 -5.70
N ALA A 233 5.97 19.22 -6.14
CA ALA A 233 7.16 18.99 -6.96
C ALA A 233 6.95 19.48 -8.40
N PRO A 234 7.91 20.20 -8.99
CA PRO A 234 7.84 20.59 -10.40
C PRO A 234 7.76 19.38 -11.33
N GLY A 235 6.81 19.36 -12.23
CA GLY A 235 6.64 18.26 -13.20
C GLY A 235 6.19 16.95 -12.56
N ASN A 236 5.49 17.04 -11.42
CA ASN A 236 4.86 15.88 -10.81
C ASN A 236 3.86 15.24 -11.79
N ALA A 237 3.93 13.92 -11.94
CA ALA A 237 2.96 13.16 -12.73
C ALA A 237 1.67 12.96 -11.94
N GLU A 238 0.56 12.92 -12.64
CA GLU A 238 -0.72 12.56 -12.03
C GLU A 238 -0.65 11.17 -11.39
N LEU A 239 -1.30 11.00 -10.24
CA LEU A 239 -1.21 9.75 -9.47
C LEU A 239 -1.62 8.52 -10.29
N TYR A 240 -2.62 8.64 -11.18
CA TYR A 240 -3.07 7.54 -12.03
C TYR A 240 -2.02 7.09 -13.06
N GLU A 241 -1.08 7.96 -13.43
CA GLU A 241 0.00 7.63 -14.36
C GLU A 241 1.11 6.80 -13.71
N PHE A 242 1.16 6.78 -12.38
CA PHE A 242 2.22 6.11 -11.64
C PHE A 242 2.35 4.62 -11.99
N PRO A 243 1.30 3.79 -11.93
CA PRO A 243 1.39 2.39 -12.36
C PRO A 243 1.59 2.24 -13.88
N ASN A 244 1.28 3.27 -14.69
CA ASN A 244 1.51 3.23 -16.14
C ASN A 244 2.99 3.37 -16.52
N SER A 245 3.85 3.82 -15.60
CA SER A 245 5.30 3.86 -15.79
C SER A 245 5.91 2.47 -15.68
N ARG A 246 6.60 1.99 -16.75
CA ARG A 246 7.31 0.70 -16.70
C ARG A 246 8.39 0.66 -15.61
N ALA A 247 9.05 1.80 -15.37
CA ALA A 247 10.07 1.89 -14.31
C ALA A 247 9.48 1.62 -12.93
N VAL A 248 8.28 2.16 -12.65
CA VAL A 248 7.56 1.91 -11.40
C VAL A 248 7.14 0.45 -11.29
N ARG A 249 6.55 -0.11 -12.35
CA ARG A 249 6.14 -1.52 -12.36
C ARG A 249 7.33 -2.46 -12.14
N ALA A 250 8.47 -2.19 -12.80
CA ALA A 250 9.67 -3.01 -12.64
C ALA A 250 10.33 -2.85 -11.27
N GLY A 251 10.34 -1.62 -10.73
CA GLY A 251 10.99 -1.31 -9.45
C GLY A 251 10.25 -1.85 -8.23
N GLY A 252 8.92 -2.02 -8.34
CA GLY A 252 8.12 -2.54 -7.23
C GLY A 252 8.10 -1.62 -6.02
N GLN A 253 7.90 -0.31 -6.27
CA GLN A 253 7.87 0.71 -5.24
C GLN A 253 6.87 0.34 -4.13
N ALA A 254 7.37 0.18 -2.91
CA ALA A 254 6.66 -0.52 -1.84
C ALA A 254 5.56 0.30 -1.13
N SER A 255 5.35 1.57 -1.54
CA SER A 255 4.22 2.37 -1.03
C SER A 255 2.98 2.32 -1.93
N ALA A 256 3.15 2.27 -3.26
CA ALA A 256 2.04 2.42 -4.21
C ALA A 256 2.27 1.72 -5.57
N GLY A 257 3.44 1.11 -5.79
CA GLY A 257 3.85 0.56 -7.09
C GLY A 257 3.47 -0.91 -7.31
N GLY A 258 2.67 -1.50 -6.43
CA GLY A 258 2.20 -2.88 -6.57
C GLY A 258 1.22 -3.06 -7.72
N LEU A 259 1.30 -4.20 -8.38
CA LEU A 259 0.44 -4.64 -9.47
C LEU A 259 -0.22 -5.96 -9.08
N GLY A 260 -1.52 -6.10 -9.25
CA GLY A 260 -2.16 -7.35 -8.91
C GLY A 260 -3.55 -7.54 -9.45
N THR A 261 -4.04 -8.75 -9.28
CA THR A 261 -5.45 -9.11 -9.42
C THR A 261 -6.15 -8.98 -8.07
N ALA A 262 -7.49 -8.89 -8.06
CA ALA A 262 -8.25 -8.96 -6.82
C ALA A 262 -8.02 -10.30 -6.08
N ARG A 263 -7.77 -11.40 -6.80
CA ARG A 263 -7.39 -12.71 -6.22
C ARG A 263 -6.08 -12.60 -5.44
N GLY A 264 -5.05 -11.99 -6.04
CA GLY A 264 -3.75 -11.82 -5.41
C GLY A 264 -3.82 -10.92 -4.18
N LEU A 265 -4.56 -9.80 -4.27
CA LEU A 265 -4.70 -8.87 -3.16
C LEU A 265 -5.51 -9.47 -2.00
N ALA A 266 -6.66 -10.09 -2.26
CA ALA A 266 -7.46 -10.75 -1.23
C ALA A 266 -6.75 -11.98 -0.65
N GLY A 267 -6.06 -12.74 -1.52
CA GLY A 267 -5.24 -13.90 -1.14
C GLY A 267 -4.10 -13.55 -0.19
N LEU A 268 -3.49 -12.35 -0.33
CA LEU A 268 -2.47 -11.85 0.60
C LEU A 268 -2.99 -11.84 2.04
N TYR A 269 -4.17 -11.26 2.26
CA TYR A 269 -4.77 -11.16 3.60
C TYR A 269 -5.30 -12.50 4.10
N ALA A 270 -5.85 -13.32 3.19
CA ALA A 270 -6.26 -14.68 3.54
C ALA A 270 -5.06 -15.53 3.99
N ALA A 271 -3.95 -15.51 3.25
CA ALA A 271 -2.71 -16.18 3.60
C ALA A 271 -2.14 -15.68 4.95
N ALA A 272 -2.23 -14.36 5.21
CA ALA A 272 -1.73 -13.78 6.44
C ALA A 272 -2.49 -14.26 7.67
N ALA A 273 -3.84 -14.30 7.60
CA ALA A 273 -4.71 -14.48 8.77
C ALA A 273 -5.27 -15.89 8.95
N PHE A 274 -5.51 -16.60 7.85
CA PHE A 274 -6.24 -17.89 7.87
C PHE A 274 -5.46 -19.03 7.23
N GLY A 275 -4.38 -18.73 6.53
CA GLY A 275 -3.76 -19.66 5.60
C GLY A 275 -4.49 -19.69 4.25
N LEU A 276 -3.90 -20.35 3.27
CA LEU A 276 -4.42 -20.44 1.91
C LEU A 276 -4.00 -21.77 1.27
N ASP A 277 -4.92 -22.43 0.58
CA ASP A 277 -4.67 -23.68 -0.15
C ASP A 277 -4.01 -24.78 0.72
N GLY A 278 -4.51 -24.94 1.95
CA GLY A 278 -4.04 -25.94 2.91
C GLY A 278 -2.74 -25.62 3.61
N ARG A 279 -2.20 -24.41 3.41
CA ARG A 279 -1.03 -23.90 4.15
C ARG A 279 -1.49 -23.18 5.41
N GLU A 280 -0.64 -23.25 6.44
CA GLU A 280 -0.86 -22.52 7.68
C GLU A 280 -0.82 -20.99 7.47
N PRO A 281 -1.44 -20.22 8.36
CA PRO A 281 -1.33 -18.77 8.35
C PRO A 281 0.11 -18.29 8.38
N LEU A 282 0.43 -17.23 7.61
CA LEU A 282 1.75 -16.61 7.60
C LEU A 282 2.09 -15.97 8.95
N LEU A 283 1.10 -15.31 9.57
CA LEU A 283 1.30 -14.65 10.85
C LEU A 283 0.83 -15.53 12.02
N GLN A 284 1.66 -15.60 13.05
CA GLN A 284 1.24 -16.12 14.34
C GLN A 284 0.20 -15.18 14.97
N PRO A 285 -0.74 -15.71 15.80
CA PRO A 285 -1.81 -14.90 16.38
C PRO A 285 -1.32 -13.66 17.13
N ASP A 286 -0.24 -13.78 17.90
CA ASP A 286 0.31 -12.66 18.68
C ASP A 286 0.88 -11.57 17.77
N THR A 287 1.57 -11.94 16.68
CA THR A 287 2.08 -10.99 15.68
C THR A 287 0.93 -10.30 14.97
N ALA A 288 -0.08 -11.06 14.54
CA ALA A 288 -1.26 -10.50 13.88
C ALA A 288 -2.00 -9.51 14.82
N ALA A 289 -2.18 -9.88 16.09
CA ALA A 289 -2.81 -9.03 17.10
C ALA A 289 -2.02 -7.74 17.35
N GLU A 290 -0.68 -7.81 17.45
CA GLU A 290 0.17 -6.63 17.65
C GLU A 290 0.09 -5.67 16.46
N PHE A 291 0.13 -6.18 15.23
CA PHE A 291 0.05 -5.35 14.02
C PHE A 291 -1.35 -4.75 13.80
N ALA A 292 -2.40 -5.42 14.26
CA ALA A 292 -3.78 -4.92 14.17
C ALA A 292 -4.14 -3.95 15.30
N ARG A 293 -3.44 -3.97 16.44
CA ARG A 293 -3.67 -3.07 17.57
C ARG A 293 -3.49 -1.61 17.15
N ILE A 294 -4.40 -0.74 17.56
CA ILE A 294 -4.33 0.68 17.24
C ILE A 294 -3.17 1.35 17.98
N HIS A 295 -2.30 2.02 17.24
CA HIS A 295 -1.12 2.75 17.71
C HIS A 295 -1.21 4.26 17.44
N SER A 296 -2.04 4.66 16.49
CA SER A 296 -2.32 6.07 16.18
C SER A 296 -3.80 6.25 15.95
N GLU A 297 -4.41 7.20 16.65
CA GLU A 297 -5.86 7.50 16.57
C GLU A 297 -6.10 8.98 16.73
N GLY A 298 -7.08 9.51 16.00
CA GLY A 298 -7.48 10.91 16.04
C GLY A 298 -7.31 11.60 14.69
N LYS A 299 -7.00 12.90 14.72
CA LYS A 299 -6.85 13.70 13.49
C LYS A 299 -5.53 13.37 12.78
N ASP A 300 -5.63 12.82 11.58
CA ASP A 300 -4.50 12.63 10.65
C ASP A 300 -4.07 13.99 10.08
N LEU A 301 -2.81 14.38 10.27
CA LEU A 301 -2.31 15.68 9.82
C LEU A 301 -2.19 15.80 8.28
N VAL A 302 -2.14 14.68 7.57
CA VAL A 302 -2.06 14.63 6.10
C VAL A 302 -3.45 14.50 5.48
N GLY A 303 -4.24 13.53 5.94
CA GLY A 303 -5.58 13.27 5.43
C GLY A 303 -6.67 14.18 5.99
N GLY A 304 -6.38 14.96 7.03
CA GLY A 304 -7.27 16.00 7.58
C GLY A 304 -8.44 15.53 8.44
N GLY A 305 -8.84 14.26 8.35
CA GLY A 305 -9.97 13.67 9.10
C GLY A 305 -9.52 12.73 10.22
N PRO A 306 -10.47 12.19 11.01
CA PRO A 306 -10.19 11.16 11.99
C PRO A 306 -9.75 9.86 11.29
N LYS A 307 -8.68 9.28 11.78
CA LYS A 307 -8.08 8.01 11.30
C LYS A 307 -7.60 7.20 12.49
N ALA A 308 -7.52 5.89 12.28
CA ALA A 308 -6.89 4.97 13.21
C ALA A 308 -5.96 4.02 12.46
N TYR A 309 -4.72 3.88 12.94
CA TYR A 309 -3.71 3.01 12.35
C TYR A 309 -3.17 2.02 13.40
N GLY A 310 -3.10 0.77 13.00
CA GLY A 310 -2.21 -0.22 13.61
C GLY A 310 -0.77 -0.02 13.14
N LEU A 311 0.02 -1.08 13.10
CA LEU A 311 1.36 -1.03 12.53
C LEU A 311 1.29 -1.16 11.00
N GLY A 312 0.94 -0.03 10.36
CA GLY A 312 0.82 0.11 8.92
C GLY A 312 -0.58 -0.15 8.36
N PHE A 313 -1.48 -0.76 9.12
CA PHE A 313 -2.83 -1.05 8.67
C PHE A 313 -3.81 -0.01 9.20
N GLN A 314 -4.65 0.54 8.32
CA GLN A 314 -5.71 1.48 8.71
C GLN A 314 -6.96 0.71 9.15
N SER A 315 -7.53 1.10 10.29
CA SER A 315 -8.83 0.60 10.73
C SER A 315 -9.96 1.41 10.10
N TYR A 316 -10.99 0.73 9.63
CA TYR A 316 -12.23 1.31 9.09
C TYR A 316 -13.47 0.89 9.90
N GLY A 317 -13.29 0.19 11.01
CA GLY A 317 -14.40 -0.24 11.88
C GLY A 317 -15.00 0.92 12.69
N PRO A 318 -16.21 0.74 13.25
CA PRO A 318 -16.72 1.67 14.24
C PRO A 318 -15.75 1.74 15.42
N GLN A 319 -15.35 2.94 15.73
CA GLN A 319 -14.47 3.28 16.86
C GLN A 319 -15.32 3.48 18.10
#